data_093497faa09cceab7554ff4d7c876fe1
#
_entry.id   093497faa09cceab7554ff4d7c876fe1
#
_cell.length_a   1.000
_cell.length_b   1.000
_cell.length_c   1.000
_cell.angle_alpha   90.00
_cell.angle_beta   90.00
_cell.angle_gamma   90.00
#
_symmetry.space_group_name_H-M   'P 1'
#
loop_
_entity.id
_entity.type
_entity.pdbx_description
1 polymer ?
#
loop_
_entity_poly.entity_id
_entity_poly.type
_entity_poly.pdbx_seq_one_letter_code
_entity_poly.pdbx_strand_id
1 'polypeptide(L)'
;PMAILIKNGTLITASETFQGDILIEGEKISQIGKDLSHPNAEIIDAEGKHILPGGVDAHVHLDLPMFNTVSSDDHYTGGKAAAFGGTTTVIDFVPQDEGTLKENIDRWHEKADSKASVDFGFHMNITRFDKEVAKEIFTLPDLGITSLKVFTAYNGRLRLSDGEIF
;
A
#
# COMPACT_ATOMS: atom_id res chain seq x y z
N PRO A 1 25.02 0.48 6.44
CA PRO A 1 23.88 0.06 5.65
C PRO A 1 24.34 -1.04 4.70
N MET A 2 23.53 -2.09 4.58
CA MET A 2 23.78 -3.20 3.66
C MET A 2 23.54 -2.70 2.24
N ALA A 3 24.48 -2.93 1.33
CA ALA A 3 24.30 -2.66 -0.08
C ALA A 3 23.94 -3.96 -0.80
N ILE A 4 23.03 -3.88 -1.78
CA ILE A 4 22.64 -4.99 -2.66
C ILE A 4 22.89 -4.56 -4.10
N LEU A 5 23.55 -5.40 -4.87
CA LEU A 5 23.80 -5.19 -6.28
C LEU A 5 23.13 -6.29 -7.11
N ILE A 6 22.03 -5.94 -7.77
CA ILE A 6 21.35 -6.84 -8.69
C ILE A 6 21.99 -6.69 -10.05
N LYS A 7 22.49 -7.79 -10.64
CA LYS A 7 23.26 -7.79 -11.89
C LYS A 7 22.57 -8.55 -13.00
N ASN A 8 22.91 -8.17 -14.23
CA ASN A 8 22.58 -8.91 -15.47
C ASN A 8 21.08 -9.06 -15.77
N GLY A 9 20.24 -8.25 -15.15
CA GLY A 9 18.78 -8.37 -15.34
C GLY A 9 18.26 -7.61 -16.54
N THR A 10 17.06 -7.98 -16.97
CA THR A 10 16.27 -7.18 -17.92
C THR A 10 15.36 -6.26 -17.12
N LEU A 11 15.69 -4.98 -17.05
CA LEU A 11 14.89 -3.98 -16.35
C LEU A 11 13.71 -3.56 -17.22
N ILE A 12 12.53 -3.59 -16.63
CA ILE A 12 11.28 -3.18 -17.28
C ILE A 12 10.67 -2.04 -16.48
N THR A 13 10.57 -0.87 -17.11
CA THR A 13 9.95 0.32 -16.55
C THR A 13 8.66 0.67 -17.31
N ALA A 14 7.98 1.72 -16.91
CA ALA A 14 6.78 2.18 -17.60
C ALA A 14 7.06 2.65 -19.05
N SER A 15 8.30 3.03 -19.38
CA SER A 15 8.66 3.64 -20.66
C SER A 15 9.63 2.80 -21.50
N GLU A 16 10.39 1.90 -20.89
CA GLU A 16 11.47 1.21 -21.61
C GLU A 16 11.81 -0.16 -21.01
N THR A 17 12.49 -0.98 -21.81
CA THR A 17 13.04 -2.27 -21.40
C THR A 17 14.51 -2.34 -21.85
N PHE A 18 15.42 -2.61 -20.91
CA PHE A 18 16.85 -2.65 -21.19
C PHE A 18 17.59 -3.60 -20.24
N GLN A 19 18.80 -4.03 -20.67
CA GLN A 19 19.70 -4.79 -19.83
C GLN A 19 20.49 -3.87 -18.91
N GLY A 20 20.56 -4.22 -17.63
CA GLY A 20 21.28 -3.40 -16.67
C GLY A 20 21.38 -4.00 -15.27
N ASP A 21 22.06 -3.27 -14.42
CA ASP A 21 22.26 -3.57 -13.01
C ASP A 21 21.60 -2.50 -12.15
N ILE A 22 21.24 -2.88 -10.93
CA ILE A 22 20.68 -1.96 -9.92
C ILE A 22 21.51 -2.06 -8.65
N LEU A 23 22.03 -0.92 -8.18
CA LEU A 23 22.64 -0.81 -6.86
C LEU A 23 21.62 -0.22 -5.88
N ILE A 24 21.41 -0.93 -4.79
CA ILE A 24 20.54 -0.52 -3.68
C ILE A 24 21.45 -0.28 -2.46
N GLU A 25 21.34 0.92 -1.88
CA GLU A 25 22.05 1.29 -0.66
C GLU A 25 21.04 1.72 0.41
N GLY A 26 20.98 0.97 1.51
CA GLY A 26 19.91 1.11 2.48
C GLY A 26 18.57 0.73 1.85
N GLU A 27 17.62 1.66 1.83
CA GLU A 27 16.25 1.46 1.32
C GLU A 27 16.00 2.13 -0.04
N LYS A 28 17.06 2.53 -0.74
CA LYS A 28 16.93 3.30 -1.99
C LYS A 28 17.76 2.73 -3.10
N ILE A 29 17.24 2.80 -4.32
CA ILE A 29 18.00 2.60 -5.53
C ILE A 29 18.95 3.79 -5.67
N SER A 30 20.25 3.54 -5.55
CA SER A 30 21.28 4.58 -5.66
C SER A 30 21.80 4.73 -7.07
N GLN A 31 21.86 3.63 -7.83
CA GLN A 31 22.32 3.65 -9.22
C GLN A 31 21.58 2.62 -10.06
N ILE A 32 21.36 2.96 -11.33
CA ILE A 32 20.94 2.04 -12.38
C ILE A 32 21.91 2.23 -13.55
N GLY A 33 22.47 1.14 -14.09
CA GLY A 33 23.44 1.23 -15.15
C GLY A 33 23.93 -0.12 -15.63
N LYS A 34 25.01 -0.13 -16.39
CA LYS A 34 25.69 -1.36 -16.83
C LYS A 34 27.01 -1.50 -16.10
N ASP A 35 27.41 -2.75 -15.87
CA ASP A 35 28.70 -3.10 -15.28
C ASP A 35 28.96 -2.42 -13.93
N LEU A 36 27.90 -2.22 -13.14
CA LEU A 36 28.02 -1.63 -11.81
C LEU A 36 28.84 -2.57 -10.91
N SER A 37 29.60 -1.95 -10.01
CA SER A 37 30.37 -2.66 -8.98
C SER A 37 30.27 -1.93 -7.65
N HIS A 38 30.30 -2.70 -6.56
CA HIS A 38 30.35 -2.15 -5.21
C HIS A 38 31.14 -3.10 -4.31
N PRO A 39 32.15 -2.64 -3.57
CA PRO A 39 33.10 -3.52 -2.88
C PRO A 39 32.48 -4.39 -1.78
N ASN A 40 31.36 -3.96 -1.19
CA ASN A 40 30.75 -4.62 -0.06
C ASN A 40 29.26 -4.93 -0.29
N ALA A 41 28.78 -4.96 -1.53
CA ALA A 41 27.39 -5.31 -1.80
C ALA A 41 27.18 -6.82 -1.84
N GLU A 42 26.05 -7.27 -1.34
CA GLU A 42 25.53 -8.60 -1.66
C GLU A 42 25.15 -8.62 -3.15
N ILE A 43 25.64 -9.60 -3.87
CA ILE A 43 25.36 -9.70 -5.33
C ILE A 43 24.22 -10.67 -5.56
N ILE A 44 23.20 -10.20 -6.27
CA ILE A 44 22.08 -11.02 -6.77
C ILE A 44 22.23 -11.09 -8.29
N ASP A 45 22.51 -12.28 -8.83
CA ASP A 45 22.53 -12.48 -10.26
C ASP A 45 21.11 -12.69 -10.80
N ALA A 46 20.69 -11.78 -11.66
CA ALA A 46 19.39 -11.77 -12.32
C ALA A 46 19.47 -12.12 -13.82
N GLU A 47 20.53 -12.85 -14.24
CA GLU A 47 20.65 -13.28 -15.64
C GLU A 47 19.41 -14.05 -16.09
N GLY A 48 18.83 -13.66 -17.21
CA GLY A 48 17.61 -14.24 -17.77
C GLY A 48 16.32 -13.88 -17.04
N LYS A 49 16.37 -13.01 -16.00
CA LYS A 49 15.19 -12.56 -15.25
C LYS A 49 14.77 -11.16 -15.62
N HIS A 50 13.48 -10.90 -15.48
CA HIS A 50 12.94 -9.55 -15.55
C HIS A 50 12.96 -8.90 -14.17
N ILE A 51 13.36 -7.64 -14.10
CA ILE A 51 13.33 -6.81 -12.90
C ILE A 51 12.30 -5.73 -13.12
N LEU A 52 11.28 -5.71 -12.26
CA LEU A 52 10.18 -4.76 -12.29
C LEU A 52 10.09 -4.04 -10.94
N PRO A 53 9.51 -2.83 -10.90
CA PRO A 53 9.03 -2.27 -9.65
C PRO A 53 8.06 -3.22 -8.95
N GLY A 54 8.07 -3.22 -7.62
CA GLY A 54 7.08 -3.98 -6.85
C GLY A 54 5.66 -3.56 -7.20
N GLY A 55 4.74 -4.51 -7.21
CA GLY A 55 3.33 -4.24 -7.44
C GLY A 55 2.71 -3.40 -6.32
N VAL A 56 1.75 -2.55 -6.67
CA VAL A 56 0.90 -1.84 -5.71
C VAL A 56 -0.51 -2.39 -5.84
N ASP A 57 -1.01 -3.04 -4.78
CA ASP A 57 -2.40 -3.47 -4.70
C ASP A 57 -3.20 -2.37 -3.98
N ALA A 58 -3.97 -1.62 -4.74
CA ALA A 58 -4.73 -0.49 -4.24
C ALA A 58 -6.11 -0.88 -3.66
N HIS A 59 -6.40 -2.17 -3.48
CA HIS A 59 -7.69 -2.61 -2.98
C HIS A 59 -7.60 -3.93 -2.22
N VAL A 60 -7.23 -3.86 -0.95
CA VAL A 60 -7.21 -5.02 -0.05
C VAL A 60 -8.15 -4.84 1.13
N HIS A 61 -8.48 -5.93 1.80
CA HIS A 61 -9.25 -5.95 3.05
C HIS A 61 -8.59 -6.90 4.05
N LEU A 62 -7.75 -6.34 4.90
CA LEU A 62 -6.96 -7.08 5.89
C LEU A 62 -7.54 -6.86 7.29
N ASP A 63 -7.66 -7.94 8.06
CA ASP A 63 -8.22 -7.90 9.43
C ASP A 63 -9.55 -7.11 9.51
N LEU A 64 -10.38 -7.20 8.45
CA LEU A 64 -11.62 -6.46 8.33
C LEU A 64 -12.77 -7.20 9.02
N PRO A 65 -13.37 -6.63 10.07
CA PRO A 65 -14.60 -7.17 10.66
C PRO A 65 -15.77 -7.06 9.68
N MET A 66 -16.44 -8.18 9.41
CA MET A 66 -17.65 -8.22 8.60
C MET A 66 -18.51 -9.45 8.91
N PHE A 67 -19.83 -9.32 8.84
CA PHE A 67 -20.78 -10.43 9.00
C PHE A 67 -20.52 -11.34 10.22
N ASN A 68 -20.21 -10.75 11.37
CA ASN A 68 -19.86 -11.45 12.62
C ASN A 68 -18.57 -12.31 12.53
N THR A 69 -17.72 -12.04 11.58
CA THR A 69 -16.39 -12.64 11.44
C THR A 69 -15.36 -11.56 11.08
N VAL A 70 -14.14 -11.97 10.85
CA VAL A 70 -13.05 -11.11 10.39
C VAL A 70 -12.46 -11.75 9.14
N SER A 71 -11.95 -10.95 8.20
CA SER A 71 -11.21 -11.47 7.05
C SER A 71 -10.05 -12.35 7.54
N SER A 72 -9.75 -13.44 6.81
CA SER A 72 -8.81 -14.47 7.25
C SER A 72 -7.37 -13.99 7.37
N ASP A 73 -7.00 -13.01 6.55
CA ASP A 73 -5.65 -12.44 6.54
C ASP A 73 -5.60 -11.11 7.29
N ASP A 74 -4.56 -10.96 8.07
CA ASP A 74 -4.16 -9.70 8.69
C ASP A 74 -3.01 -9.03 7.89
N HIS A 75 -2.50 -7.91 8.36
CA HIS A 75 -1.41 -7.19 7.70
C HIS A 75 -0.10 -7.98 7.63
N TYR A 76 0.12 -8.96 8.52
CA TYR A 76 1.28 -9.83 8.44
C TYR A 76 1.10 -10.93 7.39
N THR A 77 0.02 -11.71 7.48
CA THR A 77 -0.19 -12.87 6.60
C THR A 77 -0.53 -12.45 5.18
N GLY A 78 -1.41 -11.46 5.01
CA GLY A 78 -1.76 -10.90 3.71
C GLY A 78 -0.60 -10.15 3.07
N GLY A 79 0.14 -9.35 3.86
CA GLY A 79 1.36 -8.69 3.38
C GLY A 79 2.44 -9.69 2.96
N LYS A 80 2.61 -10.79 3.70
CA LYS A 80 3.53 -11.85 3.33
C LYS A 80 3.11 -12.53 2.01
N ALA A 81 1.84 -12.84 1.84
CA ALA A 81 1.33 -13.39 0.58
C ALA A 81 1.54 -12.42 -0.59
N ALA A 82 1.28 -11.12 -0.39
CA ALA A 82 1.54 -10.07 -1.35
C ALA A 82 3.02 -10.03 -1.79
N ALA A 83 3.94 -10.04 -0.82
CA ALA A 83 5.39 -10.05 -1.07
C ALA A 83 5.83 -11.25 -1.91
N PHE A 84 5.32 -12.46 -1.62
CA PHE A 84 5.60 -13.65 -2.42
C PHE A 84 5.06 -13.57 -3.85
N GLY A 85 4.01 -12.77 -4.07
CA GLY A 85 3.47 -12.47 -5.40
C GLY A 85 4.16 -11.30 -6.12
N GLY A 86 5.14 -10.63 -5.45
CA GLY A 86 5.81 -9.45 -6.01
C GLY A 86 5.08 -8.13 -5.76
N THR A 87 4.03 -8.12 -4.95
CA THR A 87 3.36 -6.90 -4.49
C THR A 87 4.08 -6.40 -3.23
N THR A 88 4.58 -5.18 -3.27
CA THR A 88 5.38 -4.58 -2.20
C THR A 88 4.67 -3.48 -1.44
N THR A 89 3.49 -3.07 -1.91
CA THR A 89 2.65 -2.05 -1.27
C THR A 89 1.18 -2.46 -1.38
N VAL A 90 0.45 -2.35 -0.28
CA VAL A 90 -0.99 -2.60 -0.25
C VAL A 90 -1.73 -1.38 0.28
N ILE A 91 -2.94 -1.10 -0.23
CA ILE A 91 -3.77 -0.01 0.28
C ILE A 91 -5.09 -0.61 0.77
N ASP A 92 -5.28 -0.56 2.08
CA ASP A 92 -6.46 -1.08 2.76
C ASP A 92 -7.52 0.02 2.96
N PHE A 93 -8.67 -0.34 3.45
CA PHE A 93 -9.81 0.56 3.65
C PHE A 93 -10.14 0.69 5.13
N VAL A 94 -10.06 1.92 5.63
CA VAL A 94 -10.52 2.26 6.99
C VAL A 94 -12.03 2.47 6.95
N PRO A 95 -12.85 1.64 7.59
CA PRO A 95 -14.28 1.87 7.72
C PRO A 95 -14.56 3.14 8.52
N GLN A 96 -15.58 3.91 8.11
CA GLN A 96 -16.16 4.92 8.98
C GLN A 96 -17.07 4.25 9.99
N ASP A 97 -16.63 4.17 11.22
CA ASP A 97 -17.32 3.58 12.35
C ASP A 97 -17.62 4.66 13.42
N GLU A 98 -17.92 4.27 14.63
CA GLU A 98 -18.11 5.21 15.75
C GLU A 98 -16.85 6.06 16.00
N GLY A 99 -17.07 7.30 16.42
CA GLY A 99 -16.00 8.29 16.67
C GLY A 99 -15.65 9.12 15.45
N THR A 100 -14.50 9.79 15.51
CA THR A 100 -13.95 10.63 14.47
C THR A 100 -13.26 9.80 13.39
N LEU A 101 -13.04 10.39 12.19
CA LEU A 101 -12.27 9.74 11.14
C LEU A 101 -10.85 9.44 11.62
N LYS A 102 -10.25 10.35 12.39
CA LYS A 102 -8.92 10.12 12.96
C LYS A 102 -8.89 8.90 13.89
N GLU A 103 -9.85 8.76 14.80
CA GLU A 103 -9.91 7.60 15.70
C GLU A 103 -10.09 6.28 14.93
N ASN A 104 -10.84 6.30 13.82
CA ASN A 104 -10.95 5.14 12.94
C ASN A 104 -9.61 4.80 12.29
N ILE A 105 -8.87 5.81 11.80
CA ILE A 105 -7.53 5.65 11.22
C ILE A 105 -6.54 5.12 12.25
N ASP A 106 -6.53 5.68 13.45
CA ASP A 106 -5.65 5.22 14.54
C ASP A 106 -5.88 3.73 14.84
N ARG A 107 -7.14 3.27 14.88
CA ARG A 107 -7.46 1.83 15.05
C ARG A 107 -6.92 0.95 13.92
N TRP A 108 -6.88 1.46 12.68
CA TRP A 108 -6.29 0.72 11.56
C TRP A 108 -4.77 0.69 11.61
N HIS A 109 -4.15 1.78 12.06
CA HIS A 109 -2.72 1.80 12.35
C HIS A 109 -2.34 0.76 13.43
N GLU A 110 -3.12 0.63 14.50
CA GLU A 110 -2.89 -0.40 15.53
C GLU A 110 -2.90 -1.83 14.96
N LYS A 111 -3.67 -2.09 13.89
CA LYS A 111 -3.70 -3.38 13.21
C LYS A 111 -2.51 -3.59 12.27
N ALA A 112 -2.01 -2.53 11.64
CA ALA A 112 -0.99 -2.59 10.60
C ALA A 112 0.43 -2.33 11.13
N ASP A 113 0.59 -1.33 12.00
CA ASP A 113 1.88 -0.91 12.53
C ASP A 113 2.56 -2.09 13.25
N SER A 114 3.83 -2.25 13.02
CA SER A 114 4.65 -3.35 13.54
C SER A 114 4.30 -4.77 13.06
N LYS A 115 3.24 -4.96 12.27
CA LYS A 115 2.83 -6.26 11.73
C LYS A 115 2.98 -6.37 10.22
N ALA A 116 2.79 -5.26 9.50
CA ALA A 116 2.83 -5.26 8.04
C ALA A 116 4.15 -5.81 7.50
N SER A 117 4.04 -6.73 6.54
CA SER A 117 5.20 -7.38 5.89
C SER A 117 5.63 -6.66 4.62
N VAL A 118 4.82 -5.71 4.14
CA VAL A 118 5.06 -4.84 2.98
C VAL A 118 4.64 -3.42 3.35
N ASP A 119 4.99 -2.45 2.54
CA ASP A 119 4.50 -1.09 2.72
C ASP A 119 2.97 -1.06 2.63
N PHE A 120 2.35 -0.17 3.39
CA PHE A 120 0.90 -0.04 3.38
C PHE A 120 0.44 1.42 3.43
N GLY A 121 -0.78 1.63 2.98
CA GLY A 121 -1.51 2.87 3.09
C GLY A 121 -3.00 2.60 3.27
N PHE A 122 -3.78 3.67 3.38
CA PHE A 122 -5.21 3.56 3.60
C PHE A 122 -6.02 4.47 2.68
N HIS A 123 -7.20 3.96 2.26
CA HIS A 123 -8.32 4.76 1.80
C HIS A 123 -9.28 4.95 2.96
N MET A 124 -9.87 6.13 3.13
CA MET A 124 -10.93 6.34 4.11
C MET A 124 -12.29 6.07 3.49
N ASN A 125 -13.07 5.15 4.05
CA ASN A 125 -14.47 4.95 3.67
C ASN A 125 -15.31 6.07 4.28
N ILE A 126 -16.16 6.68 3.45
CA ILE A 126 -17.17 7.64 3.89
C ILE A 126 -18.56 7.03 3.61
N THR A 127 -19.29 6.73 4.66
CA THR A 127 -20.61 6.10 4.63
C THR A 127 -21.69 6.95 5.30
N ARG A 128 -21.28 8.02 5.95
CA ARG A 128 -22.10 9.07 6.54
C ARG A 128 -21.40 10.41 6.27
N PHE A 129 -22.14 11.40 5.81
CA PHE A 129 -21.63 12.71 5.52
C PHE A 129 -22.48 13.79 6.21
N ASP A 130 -21.84 14.63 7.00
CA ASP A 130 -22.40 15.79 7.67
C ASP A 130 -21.33 16.90 7.77
N LYS A 131 -21.69 18.03 8.38
CA LYS A 131 -20.77 19.18 8.49
C LYS A 131 -19.51 18.90 9.29
N GLU A 132 -19.55 18.00 10.25
CA GLU A 132 -18.38 17.66 11.05
C GLU A 132 -17.47 16.69 10.24
N VAL A 133 -18.02 15.67 9.61
CA VAL A 133 -17.27 14.80 8.69
C VAL A 133 -16.62 15.60 7.57
N ALA A 134 -17.33 16.58 7.01
CA ALA A 134 -16.75 17.47 6.00
C ALA A 134 -15.48 18.19 6.50
N LYS A 135 -15.46 18.64 7.73
CA LYS A 135 -14.26 19.27 8.32
C LYS A 135 -13.13 18.27 8.53
N GLU A 136 -13.46 17.08 9.00
CA GLU A 136 -12.48 16.03 9.23
C GLU A 136 -11.81 15.55 7.94
N ILE A 137 -12.56 15.48 6.83
CA ILE A 137 -12.01 15.11 5.51
C ILE A 137 -10.84 16.03 5.10
N PHE A 138 -10.91 17.33 5.41
CA PHE A 138 -9.82 18.26 5.08
C PHE A 138 -8.53 18.00 5.88
N THR A 139 -8.59 17.25 6.98
CA THR A 139 -7.42 16.88 7.78
C THR A 139 -6.79 15.56 7.36
N LEU A 140 -7.46 14.76 6.53
CA LEU A 140 -6.98 13.44 6.12
C LEU A 140 -5.61 13.45 5.41
N PRO A 141 -5.28 14.44 4.55
CA PRO A 141 -3.95 14.50 3.95
C PRO A 141 -2.82 14.62 4.97
N ASP A 142 -3.03 15.33 6.07
CA ASP A 142 -2.05 15.45 7.16
C ASP A 142 -1.86 14.13 7.92
N LEU A 143 -2.84 13.21 7.80
CA LEU A 143 -2.79 11.85 8.34
C LEU A 143 -2.32 10.82 7.29
N GLY A 144 -1.81 11.28 6.13
CA GLY A 144 -1.31 10.42 5.07
C GLY A 144 -2.39 9.80 4.17
N ILE A 145 -3.65 10.20 4.30
CA ILE A 145 -4.75 9.65 3.50
C ILE A 145 -5.19 10.68 2.46
N THR A 146 -5.05 10.34 1.19
CA THR A 146 -5.32 11.23 0.06
C THR A 146 -6.48 10.76 -0.82
N SER A 147 -7.18 9.72 -0.42
CA SER A 147 -8.26 9.13 -1.21
C SER A 147 -9.40 8.64 -0.34
N LEU A 148 -10.61 8.78 -0.88
CA LEU A 148 -11.85 8.39 -0.23
C LEU A 148 -12.51 7.24 -1.00
N LYS A 149 -13.17 6.36 -0.28
CA LYS A 149 -14.10 5.36 -0.81
C LYS A 149 -15.50 5.74 -0.42
N VAL A 150 -16.39 5.84 -1.39
CA VAL A 150 -17.83 6.02 -1.21
C VAL A 150 -18.60 4.86 -1.82
N PHE A 151 -19.81 4.63 -1.36
CA PHE A 151 -20.67 3.57 -1.85
C PHE A 151 -21.91 4.18 -2.51
N THR A 152 -22.20 3.77 -3.74
CA THR A 152 -23.42 4.10 -4.47
C THR A 152 -24.50 3.02 -4.35
N ALA A 153 -24.16 1.92 -3.66
CA ALA A 153 -25.05 0.78 -3.34
C ALA A 153 -25.14 0.59 -1.81
N TYR A 154 -25.87 -0.42 -1.37
CA TYR A 154 -26.13 -0.76 0.05
C TYR A 154 -26.97 0.29 0.78
N ASN A 155 -28.15 0.61 0.19
CA ASN A 155 -29.13 1.54 0.78
C ASN A 155 -29.38 1.26 2.27
N GLY A 156 -29.44 2.34 3.06
CA GLY A 156 -29.70 2.27 4.51
C GLY A 156 -28.54 1.74 5.35
N ARG A 157 -27.35 1.51 4.74
CA ARG A 157 -26.15 1.06 5.46
C ARG A 157 -24.91 1.87 5.11
N LEU A 158 -24.43 1.76 3.85
CA LEU A 158 -23.14 2.32 3.42
C LEU A 158 -23.30 3.39 2.34
N ARG A 159 -24.45 3.39 1.63
CA ARG A 159 -24.65 4.27 0.49
C ARG A 159 -24.73 5.73 0.92
N LEU A 160 -23.95 6.59 0.24
CA LEU A 160 -24.19 8.01 0.20
C LEU A 160 -25.15 8.36 -0.96
N SER A 161 -25.99 9.37 -0.76
CA SER A 161 -26.78 9.97 -1.83
C SER A 161 -25.93 10.81 -2.76
N ASP A 162 -26.43 11.09 -3.96
CA ASP A 162 -25.72 11.92 -4.92
C ASP A 162 -25.40 13.31 -4.34
N GLY A 163 -26.33 13.88 -3.54
CA GLY A 163 -26.12 15.18 -2.90
C GLY A 163 -25.07 15.17 -1.77
N GLU A 164 -24.75 14.01 -1.20
CA GLU A 164 -23.67 13.86 -0.22
C GLU A 164 -22.31 13.61 -0.90
N ILE A 165 -22.32 13.11 -2.14
CA ILE A 165 -21.10 12.84 -2.91
C ILE A 165 -20.62 14.14 -3.61
N PHE A 166 -21.53 14.99 -4.07
CA PHE A 166 -21.26 16.27 -4.75
C PHE A 166 -21.33 17.47 -3.81
#